data_1ed3285260b3f7201c235de7632ea2fc
#
_entry.id   1ed3285260b3f7201c235de7632ea2fc
#
_cell.length_a   1.000
_cell.length_b   1.000
_cell.length_c   1.000
_cell.angle_alpha   90.00
_cell.angle_beta   90.00
_cell.angle_gamma   90.00
#
_symmetry.space_group_name_H-M   'P 1'
#
loop_
_entity.id
_entity.type
_entity.pdbx_description
1 polymer ?
#
loop_
_entity_poly.entity_id
_entity_poly.type
_entity_poly.pdbx_seq_one_letter_code
_entity_poly.pdbx_strand_id
1 'polypeptide(L)'
;MFSLTYLNEAIEKSRVKGISNEDIMATLCEFSAQGIVLAINKCVPKDSKFAVYLSGGGMHNPLLVKKISTYLNCELHTTSDLNLNPDAKEAILFALLANECVAGEKQAYKNRPEMPAVAMGKISFPN
;
A
#
# COMPACT_ATOMS: atom_id res chain seq x y z
N MET A 1 5.56 -13.51 7.42
CA MET A 1 5.96 -12.10 7.65
C MET A 1 7.36 -11.92 7.07
N PHE A 2 7.58 -10.91 6.25
CA PHE A 2 8.91 -10.61 5.72
C PHE A 2 9.80 -10.10 6.86
N SER A 3 10.94 -10.76 7.09
CA SER A 3 11.91 -10.46 8.14
C SER A 3 13.32 -10.56 7.59
N LEU A 4 14.31 -10.08 8.35
CA LEU A 4 15.71 -10.26 7.98
C LEU A 4 16.09 -11.75 7.90
N THR A 5 15.51 -12.59 8.75
CA THR A 5 15.71 -14.05 8.70
C THR A 5 15.23 -14.61 7.37
N TYR A 6 14.01 -14.23 6.93
CA TYR A 6 13.47 -14.64 5.64
C TYR A 6 14.37 -14.20 4.47
N LEU A 7 14.88 -12.96 4.52
CA LEU A 7 15.78 -12.44 3.50
C LEU A 7 17.09 -13.24 3.46
N ASN A 8 17.71 -13.47 4.59
CA ASN A 8 18.95 -14.25 4.68
C ASN A 8 18.77 -15.68 4.15
N GLU A 9 17.69 -16.35 4.52
CA GLU A 9 17.36 -17.68 3.98
C GLU A 9 17.16 -17.65 2.45
N ALA A 10 16.54 -16.61 1.92
CA ALA A 10 16.35 -16.45 0.47
C ALA A 10 17.70 -16.26 -0.24
N ILE A 11 18.60 -15.45 0.32
CA ILE A 11 19.96 -15.25 -0.21
C ILE A 11 20.74 -16.56 -0.20
N GLU A 12 20.73 -17.30 0.91
CA GLU A 12 21.39 -18.60 1.01
C GLU A 12 20.84 -19.61 -0.02
N LYS A 13 19.51 -19.71 -0.14
CA LYS A 13 18.85 -20.59 -1.11
C LYS A 13 19.14 -20.22 -2.56
N SER A 14 19.39 -18.95 -2.85
CA SER A 14 19.72 -18.49 -4.21
C SER A 14 21.07 -19.02 -4.70
N ARG A 15 21.96 -19.42 -3.77
CA ARG A 15 23.34 -19.85 -4.03
C ARG A 15 24.21 -18.79 -4.76
N VAL A 16 23.76 -17.56 -4.82
CA VAL A 16 24.53 -16.45 -5.40
C VAL A 16 25.59 -16.04 -4.39
N LYS A 17 26.87 -16.06 -4.81
CA LYS A 17 27.99 -15.62 -3.99
C LYS A 17 28.36 -14.19 -4.33
N GLY A 18 28.69 -13.40 -3.31
CA GLY A 18 29.21 -12.04 -3.49
C GLY A 18 28.19 -11.03 -4.02
N ILE A 19 26.89 -11.28 -3.78
CA ILE A 19 25.84 -10.30 -4.12
C ILE A 19 26.03 -9.04 -3.27
N SER A 20 26.02 -7.88 -3.90
CA SER A 20 26.13 -6.60 -3.21
C SER A 20 24.83 -6.22 -2.49
N ASN A 21 24.93 -5.34 -1.49
CA ASN A 21 23.73 -4.82 -0.83
C ASN A 21 22.83 -4.04 -1.80
N GLU A 22 23.42 -3.36 -2.77
CA GLU A 22 22.74 -2.63 -3.84
C GLU A 22 21.91 -3.60 -4.71
N ASP A 23 22.47 -4.74 -5.07
CA ASP A 23 21.77 -5.76 -5.86
C ASP A 23 20.63 -6.41 -5.06
N ILE A 24 20.85 -6.65 -3.76
CA ILE A 24 19.80 -7.13 -2.86
C ILE A 24 18.66 -6.10 -2.82
N MET A 25 18.95 -4.83 -2.60
CA MET A 25 17.94 -3.77 -2.55
C MET A 25 17.21 -3.61 -3.89
N ALA A 26 17.92 -3.69 -5.00
CA ALA A 26 17.33 -3.64 -6.34
C ALA A 26 16.39 -4.84 -6.58
N THR A 27 16.80 -6.04 -6.13
CA THR A 27 15.98 -7.25 -6.21
C THR A 27 14.72 -7.17 -5.35
N LEU A 28 14.82 -6.64 -4.14
CA LEU A 28 13.66 -6.42 -3.27
C LEU A 28 12.70 -5.38 -3.84
N CYS A 29 13.24 -4.34 -4.46
CA CYS A 29 12.44 -3.34 -5.15
C CYS A 29 11.70 -3.95 -6.36
N GLU A 30 12.37 -4.79 -7.13
CA GLU A 30 11.77 -5.54 -8.24
C GLU A 30 10.65 -6.47 -7.75
N PHE A 31 10.92 -7.25 -6.71
CA PHE A 31 9.93 -8.14 -6.08
C PHE A 31 8.69 -7.37 -5.63
N SER A 32 8.89 -6.20 -5.01
CA SER A 32 7.79 -5.35 -4.56
C SER A 32 6.98 -4.80 -5.74
N ALA A 33 7.66 -4.34 -6.80
CA ALA A 33 6.99 -3.84 -8.01
C ALA A 33 6.15 -4.93 -8.66
N GLN A 34 6.70 -6.13 -8.85
CA GLN A 34 5.97 -7.25 -9.43
C GLN A 34 4.77 -7.67 -8.58
N GLY A 35 4.93 -7.73 -7.25
CA GLY A 35 3.83 -8.03 -6.33
C GLY A 35 2.67 -7.04 -6.45
N ILE A 36 2.97 -5.74 -6.52
CA ILE A 36 1.97 -4.68 -6.72
C ILE A 36 1.26 -4.85 -8.07
N VAL A 37 2.02 -5.01 -9.14
CA VAL A 37 1.48 -5.17 -10.50
C VAL A 37 0.59 -6.41 -10.61
N LEU A 38 1.02 -7.54 -10.04
CA LEU A 38 0.22 -8.76 -10.01
C LEU A 38 -1.09 -8.57 -9.23
N ALA A 39 -1.06 -7.86 -8.12
CA ALA A 39 -2.25 -7.56 -7.33
C ALA A 39 -3.22 -6.67 -8.12
N ILE A 40 -2.72 -5.61 -8.76
CA ILE A 40 -3.53 -4.71 -9.59
C ILE A 40 -4.18 -5.49 -10.73
N ASN A 41 -3.40 -6.28 -11.48
CA ASN A 41 -3.90 -7.06 -12.60
C ASN A 41 -4.95 -8.12 -12.22
N LYS A 42 -4.95 -8.57 -10.95
CA LYS A 42 -6.01 -9.45 -10.44
C LYS A 42 -7.32 -8.70 -10.13
N CYS A 43 -7.22 -7.43 -9.76
CA CYS A 43 -8.37 -6.63 -9.35
C CYS A 43 -9.02 -5.88 -10.52
N VAL A 44 -8.24 -5.56 -11.55
CA VAL A 44 -8.69 -4.78 -12.70
C VAL A 44 -9.12 -5.72 -13.82
N PRO A 45 -10.35 -5.58 -14.37
CA PRO A 45 -10.77 -6.37 -15.52
C PRO A 45 -9.82 -6.17 -16.72
N LYS A 46 -9.60 -7.24 -17.50
CA LYS A 46 -8.83 -7.15 -18.73
C LYS A 46 -9.46 -6.12 -19.66
N ASP A 47 -8.64 -5.37 -20.35
CA ASP A 47 -9.04 -4.36 -21.34
C ASP A 47 -9.77 -3.12 -20.77
N SER A 48 -9.83 -2.96 -19.44
CA SER A 48 -10.35 -1.75 -18.83
C SER A 48 -9.29 -0.65 -18.78
N LYS A 49 -9.70 0.60 -19.04
CA LYS A 49 -8.86 1.76 -18.78
C LYS A 49 -8.91 2.08 -17.29
N PHE A 50 -7.76 2.26 -16.68
CA PHE A 50 -7.64 2.64 -15.28
C PHE A 50 -6.44 3.55 -15.06
N ALA A 51 -6.46 4.29 -13.96
CA ALA A 51 -5.33 5.06 -13.46
C ALA A 51 -4.94 4.58 -12.07
N VAL A 52 -3.67 4.70 -11.73
CA VAL A 52 -3.15 4.33 -10.41
C VAL A 52 -2.69 5.59 -9.69
N TYR A 53 -3.21 5.79 -8.49
CA TYR A 53 -2.85 6.89 -7.62
C TYR A 53 -1.88 6.42 -6.54
N LEU A 54 -0.71 7.01 -6.52
CA LEU A 54 0.36 6.71 -5.57
C LEU A 54 0.23 7.56 -4.31
N SER A 55 0.49 6.96 -3.15
CA SER A 55 0.54 7.67 -1.86
C SER A 55 1.43 6.93 -0.86
N GLY A 56 1.93 7.68 0.13
CA GLY A 56 2.81 7.17 1.18
C GLY A 56 4.27 7.06 0.74
N GLY A 57 5.14 6.66 1.65
CA GLY A 57 6.59 6.71 1.47
C GLY A 57 7.14 5.98 0.25
N GLY A 58 6.46 4.92 -0.22
CA GLY A 58 6.89 4.17 -1.40
C GLY A 58 6.91 4.97 -2.70
N MET A 59 6.09 6.01 -2.82
CA MET A 59 6.07 6.87 -4.02
C MET A 59 7.35 7.71 -4.17
N HIS A 60 8.09 7.92 -3.09
CA HIS A 60 9.37 8.63 -3.10
C HIS A 60 10.54 7.76 -3.56
N ASN A 61 10.31 6.46 -3.80
CA ASN A 61 11.31 5.58 -4.39
C ASN A 61 11.21 5.59 -5.92
N PRO A 62 12.10 6.33 -6.63
CA PRO A 62 11.99 6.51 -8.07
C PRO A 62 12.17 5.20 -8.84
N LEU A 63 12.98 4.26 -8.30
CA LEU A 63 13.17 2.96 -8.91
C LEU A 63 11.88 2.12 -8.85
N LEU A 64 11.21 2.11 -7.70
CA LEU A 64 9.94 1.38 -7.53
C LEU A 64 8.86 1.93 -8.47
N VAL A 65 8.69 3.25 -8.48
CA VAL A 65 7.70 3.92 -9.35
C VAL A 65 7.98 3.65 -10.82
N LYS A 66 9.26 3.76 -11.25
CA LYS A 66 9.66 3.46 -12.62
C LYS A 66 9.35 2.01 -13.02
N LYS A 67 9.63 1.04 -12.12
CA LYS A 67 9.33 -0.37 -12.40
C LYS A 67 7.83 -0.62 -12.52
N ILE A 68 7.03 -0.09 -11.62
CA ILE A 68 5.56 -0.19 -11.68
C ILE A 68 5.05 0.42 -12.99
N SER A 69 5.50 1.63 -13.36
CA SER A 69 5.13 2.28 -14.61
C SER A 69 5.49 1.45 -15.85
N THR A 70 6.64 0.77 -15.81
CA THR A 70 7.07 -0.08 -16.92
C THR A 70 6.17 -1.31 -17.11
N TYR A 71 5.66 -1.88 -16.01
CA TYR A 71 4.85 -3.09 -16.05
C TYR A 71 3.35 -2.83 -16.21
N LEU A 72 2.89 -1.66 -15.77
CA LEU A 72 1.50 -1.25 -15.94
C LEU A 72 1.39 -0.33 -17.16
N ASN A 73 0.62 -0.71 -18.14
CA ASN A 73 0.29 0.16 -19.27
C ASN A 73 -0.85 1.11 -18.88
N CYS A 74 -0.64 1.95 -17.86
CA CYS A 74 -1.60 2.90 -17.35
C CYS A 74 -0.92 4.18 -16.86
N GLU A 75 -1.70 5.23 -16.66
CA GLU A 75 -1.23 6.47 -16.07
C GLU A 75 -0.98 6.30 -14.56
N LEU A 76 0.16 6.79 -14.09
CA LEU A 76 0.49 6.89 -12.69
C LEU A 76 0.36 8.35 -12.25
N HIS A 77 -0.45 8.58 -11.24
CA HIS A 77 -0.70 9.86 -10.61
C HIS A 77 -0.29 9.81 -9.13
N THR A 78 -0.36 10.93 -8.46
CA THR A 78 -0.29 10.99 -7.00
C THR A 78 -1.65 11.36 -6.42
N THR A 79 -1.89 11.05 -5.16
CA THR A 79 -3.13 11.49 -4.51
C THR A 79 -3.24 13.01 -4.36
N SER A 80 -2.15 13.77 -4.61
CA SER A 80 -2.20 15.23 -4.73
C SER A 80 -3.14 15.69 -5.85
N ASP A 81 -3.23 14.91 -6.94
CA ASP A 81 -4.13 15.22 -8.07
C ASP A 81 -5.62 15.08 -7.68
N LEU A 82 -5.88 14.45 -6.55
CA LEU A 82 -7.19 14.34 -5.90
C LEU A 82 -7.35 15.31 -4.72
N ASN A 83 -6.48 16.30 -4.59
CA ASN A 83 -6.42 17.23 -3.44
C ASN A 83 -6.19 16.53 -2.08
N LEU A 84 -5.58 15.34 -2.09
CA LEU A 84 -5.19 14.61 -0.89
C LEU A 84 -3.67 14.58 -0.78
N ASN A 85 -3.13 15.11 0.31
CA ASN A 85 -1.70 15.05 0.56
C ASN A 85 -1.26 13.57 0.67
N PRO A 86 -0.39 13.09 -0.22
CA PRO A 86 0.01 11.68 -0.26
C PRO A 86 0.78 11.23 0.99
N ASP A 87 1.47 12.13 1.67
CA ASP A 87 2.23 11.84 2.88
C ASP A 87 1.36 11.91 4.15
N ALA A 88 0.17 12.54 4.08
CA ALA A 88 -0.76 12.64 5.19
C ALA A 88 -1.89 11.60 5.17
N LYS A 89 -1.86 10.62 4.28
CA LYS A 89 -2.94 9.64 4.10
C LYS A 89 -3.33 8.91 5.40
N GLU A 90 -2.35 8.45 6.16
CA GLU A 90 -2.59 7.76 7.43
C GLU A 90 -3.15 8.72 8.49
N ALA A 91 -2.62 9.94 8.57
CA ALA A 91 -3.13 10.95 9.49
C ALA A 91 -4.59 11.31 9.18
N ILE A 92 -4.93 11.46 7.92
CA ILE A 92 -6.32 11.70 7.46
C ILE A 92 -7.22 10.52 7.84
N LEU A 93 -6.77 9.28 7.58
CA LEU A 93 -7.52 8.09 7.95
C LEU A 93 -7.80 8.04 9.45
N PHE A 94 -6.78 8.24 10.28
CA PHE A 94 -6.96 8.22 11.75
C PHE A 94 -7.82 9.38 12.25
N ALA A 95 -7.73 10.56 11.65
CA ALA A 95 -8.61 11.68 11.97
C ALA A 95 -10.09 11.35 11.65
N LEU A 96 -10.35 10.74 10.50
CA LEU A 96 -11.70 10.28 10.15
C LEU A 96 -12.21 9.20 11.10
N LEU A 97 -11.39 8.19 11.42
CA LEU A 97 -11.76 7.14 12.35
C LEU A 97 -12.01 7.67 13.76
N ALA A 98 -11.22 8.65 14.21
CA ALA A 98 -11.44 9.31 15.50
C ALA A 98 -12.75 10.09 15.50
N ASN A 99 -13.02 10.87 14.44
CA ASN A 99 -14.30 11.59 14.30
C ASN A 99 -15.50 10.63 14.30
N GLU A 100 -15.42 9.53 13.54
CA GLU A 100 -16.48 8.51 13.52
C GLU A 100 -16.67 7.85 14.89
N CYS A 101 -15.59 7.64 15.65
CA CYS A 101 -15.65 7.06 16.98
C CYS A 101 -16.35 7.98 17.99
N VAL A 102 -16.17 9.31 17.89
CA VAL A 102 -16.66 10.31 18.85
C VAL A 102 -18.05 10.84 18.44
N ALA A 103 -18.24 11.16 17.18
CA ALA A 103 -19.40 11.87 16.65
C ALA A 103 -20.17 11.09 15.58
N GLY A 104 -19.65 9.93 15.13
CA GLY A 104 -20.31 9.12 14.11
C GLY A 104 -21.56 8.41 14.63
N GLU A 105 -22.57 8.30 13.78
CA GLU A 105 -23.75 7.51 14.08
C GLU A 105 -23.47 6.01 13.83
N LYS A 106 -24.03 5.14 14.67
CA LYS A 106 -23.92 3.66 14.55
C LYS A 106 -24.42 3.11 13.21
N GLN A 107 -24.92 3.96 12.33
CA GLN A 107 -25.55 3.59 11.06
C GLN A 107 -24.64 3.75 9.83
N ALA A 108 -23.47 4.35 9.96
CA ALA A 108 -22.61 4.69 8.82
C ALA A 108 -22.25 3.50 7.91
N TYR A 109 -22.33 2.27 8.41
CA TYR A 109 -21.99 1.04 7.68
C TYR A 109 -23.17 0.09 7.42
N LYS A 110 -24.40 0.52 7.68
CA LYS A 110 -25.62 -0.34 7.57
C LYS A 110 -25.84 -0.95 6.18
N ASN A 111 -25.25 -0.38 5.13
CA ASN A 111 -25.49 -0.82 3.75
C ASN A 111 -24.51 -1.91 3.26
N ARG A 112 -23.73 -2.50 4.15
CA ARG A 112 -22.84 -3.62 3.80
C ARG A 112 -23.22 -4.85 4.64
N PRO A 113 -23.98 -5.80 4.08
CA PRO A 113 -24.56 -6.93 4.84
C PRO A 113 -23.53 -7.82 5.54
N GLU A 114 -22.26 -7.79 5.12
CA GLU A 114 -21.21 -8.63 5.67
C GLU A 114 -20.26 -7.88 6.65
N MET A 115 -20.49 -6.60 6.89
CA MET A 115 -19.68 -5.80 7.79
C MET A 115 -20.46 -5.42 9.04
N PRO A 116 -19.97 -5.74 10.25
CA PRO A 116 -20.63 -5.29 11.47
C PRO A 116 -20.61 -3.76 11.54
N ALA A 117 -21.74 -3.17 11.94
CA ALA A 117 -21.87 -1.74 12.20
C ALA A 117 -21.18 -1.38 13.54
N VAL A 118 -19.87 -1.30 13.53
CA VAL A 118 -19.06 -0.96 14.70
C VAL A 118 -18.21 0.27 14.41
N ALA A 119 -18.07 1.16 15.39
CA ALA A 119 -17.09 2.22 15.31
C ALA A 119 -15.68 1.61 15.35
N MET A 120 -14.86 1.95 14.38
CA MET A 120 -13.48 1.47 14.29
C MET A 120 -12.54 2.31 15.17
N GLY A 121 -12.72 2.22 16.48
CA GLY A 121 -11.86 2.94 17.41
C GLY A 121 -12.17 2.56 18.85
N LYS A 122 -11.21 2.79 19.74
CA LYS A 122 -11.36 2.64 21.17
C LYS A 122 -10.91 3.92 21.85
N ILE A 123 -11.79 4.49 22.68
CA ILE A 123 -11.45 5.61 23.55
C ILE A 123 -10.88 5.05 24.85
N SER A 124 -9.65 5.40 25.17
CA SER A 124 -9.01 5.09 26.45
C SER A 124 -8.92 6.37 27.28
N PHE A 125 -9.47 6.34 28.48
CA PHE A 125 -9.37 7.45 29.41
C PHE A 125 -8.15 7.24 30.31
N PRO A 126 -7.42 8.32 30.70
CA PRO A 126 -6.38 8.21 31.70
C PRO A 126 -7.02 7.78 33.03
N ASN A 127 -6.30 6.93 33.77
CA ASN A 127 -6.66 6.56 35.16
C ASN A 127 -6.32 7.69 36.09
#